data_7b68c9c2d1af4aa78be4a6d64ff5f562
#
_entry.id   7b68c9c2d1af4aa78be4a6d64ff5f562
#
_cell.length_a   1.000
_cell.length_b   1.000
_cell.length_c   1.000
_cell.angle_alpha   90.00
_cell.angle_beta   90.00
_cell.angle_gamma   90.00
#
_symmetry.space_group_name_H-M   'P 1'
#
loop_
_entity.id
_entity.type
_entity.pdbx_description
1 polymer ?
#
loop_
_entity_poly.entity_id
_entity_poly.type
_entity_poly.pdbx_seq_one_letter_code
_entity_poly.pdbx_strand_id
1 'polypeptide(L)'
;MLYSDAAQEGLIIRWRQQLNENSKTLCNHHVFPEMNHNELVGWERGGEKEVALIIQTPEDHPRTRVRMDVCMEIFRDQGADVVVVEGDGSNEILRFFDLVHLGDWLSLLLAERLGWDPEDIKNIDHLKDELSKVN
;
A
#
# COMPACT_ATOMS: atom_id res chain seq x y z
N MET A 1 0.50 -6.15 -0.71
CA MET A 1 1.69 -5.32 -0.40
C MET A 1 1.61 -4.00 -1.16
N LEU A 2 2.05 -2.89 -0.55
CA LEU A 2 2.11 -1.56 -1.20
C LEU A 2 3.57 -1.14 -1.38
N TYR A 3 3.89 -0.57 -2.53
CA TYR A 3 5.24 -0.13 -2.86
C TYR A 3 5.25 1.26 -3.49
N SER A 4 6.27 2.05 -3.19
CA SER A 4 6.56 3.34 -3.84
C SER A 4 8.05 3.65 -3.80
N ASP A 5 8.48 4.73 -4.46
CA ASP A 5 9.75 5.38 -4.13
C ASP A 5 9.75 5.86 -2.68
N ALA A 6 10.91 5.86 -2.02
CA ALA A 6 11.05 6.31 -0.63
C ALA A 6 10.55 7.75 -0.41
N ALA A 7 10.61 8.61 -1.43
CA ALA A 7 10.08 9.96 -1.37
C ALA A 7 8.55 10.00 -1.16
N GLN A 8 7.84 8.92 -1.53
CA GLN A 8 6.38 8.79 -1.41
C GLN A 8 5.95 7.90 -0.22
N GLU A 9 6.85 7.59 0.72
CA GLU A 9 6.54 6.69 1.83
C GLU A 9 5.33 7.15 2.65
N GLY A 10 5.20 8.46 2.91
CA GLY A 10 4.05 9.02 3.63
C GLY A 10 2.71 8.70 2.97
N LEU A 11 2.67 8.69 1.64
CA LEU A 11 1.49 8.34 0.86
C LEU A 11 1.09 6.87 1.06
N ILE A 12 2.02 5.94 0.91
CA ILE A 12 1.70 4.50 1.06
C ILE A 12 1.45 4.11 2.52
N ILE A 13 2.00 4.82 3.50
CA ILE A 13 1.60 4.69 4.90
C ILE A 13 0.11 5.02 5.06
N ARG A 14 -0.36 6.13 4.49
CA ARG A 14 -1.78 6.52 4.51
C ARG A 14 -2.65 5.44 3.86
N TRP A 15 -2.31 4.96 2.66
CA TRP A 15 -3.04 3.91 1.97
C TRP A 15 -3.13 2.64 2.81
N ARG A 16 -2.01 2.19 3.40
CA ARG A 16 -1.97 1.03 4.28
C ARG A 16 -2.93 1.19 5.46
N GLN A 17 -2.88 2.36 6.12
CA GLN A 17 -3.74 2.63 7.27
C GLN A 17 -5.22 2.55 6.88
N GLN A 18 -5.62 3.19 5.80
CA GLN A 18 -6.99 3.19 5.32
C GLN A 18 -7.47 1.80 4.91
N LEU A 19 -6.66 1.03 4.20
CA LEU A 19 -7.00 -0.35 3.82
C LEU A 19 -7.17 -1.25 5.05
N ASN A 20 -6.29 -1.15 6.03
CA ASN A 20 -6.40 -1.92 7.27
C ASN A 20 -7.65 -1.51 8.07
N GLU A 21 -7.88 -0.20 8.24
CA GLU A 21 -8.95 0.31 9.08
C GLU A 21 -10.33 0.18 8.45
N ASN A 22 -10.51 0.66 7.21
CA ASN A 22 -11.82 0.68 6.56
C ASN A 22 -12.21 -0.69 5.99
N SER A 23 -11.32 -1.30 5.20
CA SER A 23 -11.65 -2.55 4.49
C SER A 23 -11.29 -3.82 5.27
N LYS A 24 -10.70 -3.71 6.46
CA LYS A 24 -10.21 -4.84 7.28
C LYS A 24 -9.24 -5.76 6.51
N THR A 25 -8.59 -5.20 5.47
CA THR A 25 -7.62 -5.92 4.65
C THR A 25 -6.22 -5.72 5.22
N LEU A 26 -5.65 -6.76 5.80
CA LEU A 26 -4.30 -6.69 6.34
C LEU A 26 -3.31 -6.38 5.23
N CYS A 27 -2.78 -5.18 5.24
CA CYS A 27 -1.92 -4.62 4.21
C CYS A 27 -0.60 -4.16 4.84
N ASN A 28 0.50 -4.45 4.17
CA ASN A 28 1.84 -3.98 4.52
C ASN A 28 2.40 -3.11 3.40
N HIS A 29 3.43 -2.35 3.69
CA HIS A 29 4.13 -1.52 2.71
C HIS A 29 5.64 -1.62 2.86
N HIS A 30 6.34 -1.33 1.79
CA HIS A 30 7.77 -1.08 1.80
C HIS A 30 8.16 -0.11 0.68
N VAL A 31 9.36 0.45 0.75
CA VAL A 31 9.83 1.44 -0.23
C VAL A 31 11.03 0.95 -1.03
N PHE A 32 11.09 1.41 -2.27
CA PHE A 32 12.30 1.32 -3.08
C PHE A 32 13.30 2.43 -2.68
N PRO A 33 14.61 2.14 -2.66
CA PRO A 33 15.23 0.88 -3.08
C PRO A 33 15.39 -0.14 -1.94
N GLU A 34 15.00 0.16 -0.70
CA GLU A 34 15.32 -0.65 0.47
C GLU A 34 14.77 -2.08 0.38
N MET A 35 13.52 -2.24 -0.09
CA MET A 35 12.89 -3.54 -0.25
C MET A 35 13.72 -4.52 -1.13
N ASN A 36 14.53 -4.00 -2.05
CA ASN A 36 15.36 -4.82 -2.92
C ASN A 36 16.49 -5.56 -2.19
N HIS A 37 16.86 -5.11 -0.98
CA HIS A 37 17.96 -5.72 -0.22
C HIS A 37 17.50 -6.88 0.66
N ASN A 38 16.20 -7.00 0.91
CA ASN A 38 15.67 -7.99 1.87
C ASN A 38 14.39 -8.64 1.36
N GLU A 39 13.34 -7.88 1.17
CA GLU A 39 11.99 -8.40 0.88
C GLU A 39 11.89 -9.07 -0.49
N LEU A 40 12.65 -8.59 -1.49
CA LEU A 40 12.62 -9.15 -2.83
C LEU A 40 12.95 -10.66 -2.84
N VAL A 41 13.85 -11.12 -1.97
CA VAL A 41 14.17 -12.54 -1.81
C VAL A 41 12.99 -13.33 -1.25
N GLY A 42 12.17 -12.69 -0.39
CA GLY A 42 10.97 -13.32 0.19
C GLY A 42 9.93 -13.70 -0.87
N TRP A 43 9.89 -12.99 -1.98
CA TRP A 43 8.97 -13.27 -3.09
C TRP A 43 9.22 -14.62 -3.79
N GLU A 44 10.38 -15.25 -3.62
CA GLU A 44 10.67 -16.59 -4.17
C GLU A 44 9.70 -17.69 -3.72
N ARG A 45 8.99 -17.47 -2.61
CA ARG A 45 8.02 -18.42 -2.04
C ARG A 45 6.65 -17.80 -1.73
N GLY A 46 6.47 -16.56 -2.11
CA GLY A 46 5.21 -15.84 -2.00
C GLY A 46 4.61 -15.61 -3.38
N GLY A 47 3.45 -15.02 -3.46
CA GLY A 47 2.91 -14.47 -4.70
C GLY A 47 1.53 -15.00 -5.10
N GLU A 48 1.25 -16.29 -5.06
CA GLU A 48 0.00 -16.88 -5.58
C GLU A 48 -1.33 -16.31 -5.00
N LYS A 49 -1.26 -15.60 -3.89
CA LYS A 49 -2.44 -14.97 -3.24
C LYS A 49 -2.19 -13.51 -2.89
N GLU A 50 -1.09 -12.97 -3.35
CA GLU A 50 -0.66 -11.63 -3.02
C GLU A 50 -0.99 -10.66 -4.16
N VAL A 51 -1.30 -9.44 -3.78
CA VAL A 51 -1.39 -8.31 -4.70
C VAL A 51 -0.23 -7.36 -4.39
N ALA A 52 0.61 -7.10 -5.37
CA ALA A 52 1.61 -6.05 -5.32
C ALA A 52 1.04 -4.78 -5.98
N LEU A 53 0.72 -3.77 -5.18
CA LEU A 53 0.28 -2.48 -5.67
C LEU A 53 1.44 -1.50 -5.62
N ILE A 54 1.79 -0.94 -6.77
CA ILE A 54 2.94 -0.07 -6.93
C ILE A 54 2.47 1.31 -7.35
N ILE A 55 2.79 2.31 -6.54
CA ILE A 55 2.51 3.72 -6.89
C ILE A 55 3.75 4.28 -7.59
N GLN A 56 3.54 4.82 -8.76
CA GLN A 56 4.57 5.45 -9.57
C GLN A 56 4.21 6.93 -9.81
N THR A 57 5.22 7.80 -9.70
CA THR A 57 5.06 9.25 -9.92
C THR A 57 6.16 9.79 -10.82
N PRO A 58 5.98 10.94 -11.47
CA PRO A 58 7.04 11.59 -12.23
C PRO A 58 8.27 11.98 -11.39
N GLU A 59 8.12 12.08 -10.08
CA GLU A 59 9.20 12.40 -9.13
C GLU A 59 10.09 11.19 -8.80
N ASP A 60 9.68 9.98 -9.16
CA ASP A 60 10.45 8.77 -8.88
C ASP A 60 11.87 8.89 -9.50
N HIS A 61 12.87 8.55 -8.70
CA HIS A 61 14.23 8.54 -9.22
C HIS A 61 14.35 7.55 -10.40
N PRO A 62 15.00 7.89 -11.52
CA PRO A 62 15.05 7.02 -12.70
C PRO A 62 15.53 5.58 -12.42
N ARG A 63 16.49 5.42 -11.50
CA ARG A 63 16.96 4.08 -11.09
C ARG A 63 15.94 3.32 -10.25
N THR A 64 15.08 4.03 -9.49
CA THR A 64 13.96 3.42 -8.76
C THR A 64 12.92 2.91 -9.75
N ARG A 65 12.65 3.67 -10.81
CA ARG A 65 11.74 3.25 -11.89
C ARG A 65 12.16 1.91 -12.50
N VAL A 66 13.44 1.79 -12.88
CA VAL A 66 13.98 0.53 -13.40
C VAL A 66 13.86 -0.61 -12.38
N ARG A 67 14.08 -0.32 -11.09
CA ARG A 67 13.88 -1.34 -10.03
C ARG A 67 12.43 -1.79 -9.93
N MET A 68 11.49 -0.85 -9.98
CA MET A 68 10.06 -1.16 -9.98
C MET A 68 9.70 -2.08 -11.15
N ASP A 69 10.16 -1.77 -12.37
CA ASP A 69 9.88 -2.56 -13.57
C ASP A 69 10.38 -4.00 -13.42
N VAL A 70 11.64 -4.18 -13.00
CA VAL A 70 12.23 -5.51 -12.77
C VAL A 70 11.48 -6.26 -11.65
N CYS A 71 11.13 -5.57 -10.55
CA CYS A 71 10.40 -6.22 -9.46
C CYS A 71 9.00 -6.63 -9.87
N MET A 72 8.31 -5.85 -10.70
CA MET A 72 6.99 -6.22 -11.24
C MET A 72 7.04 -7.50 -12.08
N GLU A 73 8.10 -7.69 -12.86
CA GLU A 73 8.32 -8.95 -13.59
C GLU A 73 8.50 -10.11 -12.61
N ILE A 74 9.38 -9.96 -11.62
CA ILE A 74 9.61 -10.98 -10.58
C ILE A 74 8.32 -11.33 -9.85
N PHE A 75 7.53 -10.34 -9.42
CA PHE A 75 6.27 -10.58 -8.70
C PHE A 75 5.27 -11.38 -9.55
N ARG A 76 5.13 -11.04 -10.84
CA ARG A 76 4.28 -11.78 -11.77
C ARG A 76 4.77 -13.21 -11.98
N ASP A 77 6.08 -13.42 -12.11
CA ASP A 77 6.68 -14.74 -12.26
C ASP A 77 6.45 -15.64 -11.03
N GLN A 78 6.29 -15.02 -9.85
CA GLN A 78 5.93 -15.71 -8.61
C GLN A 78 4.41 -15.86 -8.42
N GLY A 79 3.59 -15.45 -9.39
CA GLY A 79 2.14 -15.63 -9.39
C GLY A 79 1.34 -14.51 -8.70
N ALA A 80 1.97 -13.40 -8.33
CA ALA A 80 1.27 -12.26 -7.75
C ALA A 80 0.49 -11.46 -8.80
N ASP A 81 -0.66 -10.94 -8.40
CA ASP A 81 -1.32 -9.87 -9.14
C ASP A 81 -0.56 -8.56 -8.94
N VAL A 82 -0.20 -7.90 -10.04
CA VAL A 82 0.52 -6.62 -10.00
C VAL A 82 -0.38 -5.50 -10.50
N VAL A 83 -0.64 -4.53 -9.64
CA VAL A 83 -1.42 -3.32 -9.94
C VAL A 83 -0.50 -2.11 -9.89
N VAL A 84 -0.48 -1.33 -10.96
CA VAL A 84 0.26 -0.07 -11.01
C VAL A 84 -0.71 1.09 -10.94
N VAL A 85 -0.44 2.03 -10.04
CA VAL A 85 -1.14 3.30 -9.92
C VAL A 85 -0.19 4.40 -10.32
N GLU A 86 -0.47 5.05 -11.42
CA GLU A 86 0.33 6.18 -11.90
C GLU A 86 -0.26 7.49 -11.37
N GLY A 87 0.57 8.26 -10.67
CA GLY A 87 0.24 9.64 -10.33
C GLY A 87 0.43 10.54 -11.55
N ASP A 88 -0.64 11.22 -11.96
CA ASP A 88 -0.65 12.07 -13.15
C ASP A 88 -0.67 13.56 -12.79
N GLY A 89 -0.50 14.41 -13.82
CA GLY A 89 -0.53 15.86 -13.70
C GLY A 89 0.85 16.50 -13.45
N SER A 90 0.90 17.82 -13.68
CA SER A 90 2.14 18.61 -13.62
C SER A 90 2.48 19.19 -12.25
N ASN A 91 1.54 19.14 -11.31
CA ASN A 91 1.73 19.70 -9.96
C ASN A 91 1.88 18.58 -8.92
N GLU A 92 3.06 18.49 -8.32
CA GLU A 92 3.39 17.46 -7.33
C GLU A 92 2.43 17.45 -6.13
N ILE A 93 2.07 18.62 -5.60
CA ILE A 93 1.18 18.73 -4.43
C ILE A 93 -0.23 18.24 -4.77
N LEU A 94 -0.77 18.66 -5.92
CA LEU A 94 -2.09 18.21 -6.34
C LEU A 94 -2.10 16.71 -6.57
N ARG A 95 -1.10 16.18 -7.26
CA ARG A 95 -0.94 14.73 -7.50
C ARG A 95 -0.87 13.94 -6.19
N PHE A 96 -0.12 14.43 -5.19
CA PHE A 96 -0.06 13.80 -3.89
C PHE A 96 -1.46 13.68 -3.25
N PHE A 97 -2.23 14.78 -3.25
CA PHE A 97 -3.60 14.77 -2.69
C PHE A 97 -4.58 13.96 -3.53
N ASP A 98 -4.43 13.92 -4.86
CA ASP A 98 -5.25 13.06 -5.72
C ASP A 98 -5.00 11.58 -5.41
N LEU A 99 -3.73 11.18 -5.21
CA LEU A 99 -3.38 9.83 -4.81
C LEU A 99 -3.86 9.50 -3.39
N VAL A 100 -3.79 10.45 -2.44
CA VAL A 100 -4.39 10.27 -1.11
C VAL A 100 -5.89 9.99 -1.24
N HIS A 101 -6.59 10.84 -1.99
CA HIS A 101 -8.03 10.71 -2.21
C HIS A 101 -8.41 9.39 -2.89
N LEU A 102 -7.63 8.97 -3.89
CA LEU A 102 -7.82 7.68 -4.54
C LEU A 102 -7.69 6.51 -3.55
N GLY A 103 -6.71 6.55 -2.66
CA GLY A 103 -6.51 5.52 -1.63
C GLY A 103 -7.64 5.48 -0.60
N ASP A 104 -8.13 6.64 -0.19
CA ASP A 104 -9.27 6.75 0.71
C ASP A 104 -10.54 6.12 0.06
N TRP A 105 -10.84 6.46 -1.20
CA TRP A 105 -11.95 5.84 -1.94
C TRP A 105 -11.76 4.35 -2.16
N LEU A 106 -10.56 3.91 -2.52
CA LEU A 106 -10.27 2.49 -2.69
C LEU A 106 -10.60 1.70 -1.42
N SER A 107 -10.22 2.23 -0.25
CA SER A 107 -10.45 1.56 1.03
C SER A 107 -11.95 1.43 1.37
N LEU A 108 -12.75 2.45 1.06
CA LEU A 108 -14.20 2.45 1.27
C LEU A 108 -14.93 1.52 0.29
N LEU A 109 -14.60 1.58 -0.99
CA LEU A 109 -15.20 0.72 -2.01
C LEU A 109 -14.83 -0.76 -1.78
N LEU A 110 -13.61 -1.01 -1.30
CA LEU A 110 -13.18 -2.36 -0.94
C LEU A 110 -13.93 -2.86 0.30
N ALA A 111 -14.16 -2.02 1.31
CA ALA A 111 -14.98 -2.35 2.47
C ALA A 111 -16.40 -2.75 2.04
N GLU A 112 -17.04 -1.93 1.21
CA GLU A 112 -18.37 -2.23 0.65
C GLU A 112 -18.38 -3.56 -0.12
N ARG A 113 -17.39 -3.77 -0.99
CA ARG A 113 -17.26 -5.00 -1.79
C ARG A 113 -17.11 -6.26 -0.94
N LEU A 114 -16.41 -6.15 0.20
CA LEU A 114 -16.16 -7.25 1.13
C LEU A 114 -17.27 -7.39 2.19
N GLY A 115 -18.23 -6.47 2.23
CA GLY A 115 -19.32 -6.48 3.21
C GLY A 115 -18.91 -6.05 4.62
N TRP A 116 -17.85 -5.24 4.74
CA TRP A 116 -17.39 -4.69 6.01
C TRP A 116 -17.93 -3.29 6.24
N ASP A 117 -18.28 -3.00 7.49
CA ASP A 117 -18.56 -1.65 7.95
C ASP A 117 -17.24 -0.92 8.21
N PRO A 118 -16.92 0.17 7.47
CA PRO A 118 -15.68 0.92 7.69
C PRO A 118 -15.61 1.58 9.06
N GLU A 119 -16.75 1.85 9.71
CA GLU A 119 -16.82 2.46 11.05
C GLU A 119 -16.67 1.44 12.19
N ASP A 120 -16.73 0.13 11.91
CA ASP A 120 -16.51 -0.91 12.94
C ASP A 120 -15.03 -0.98 13.33
N ILE A 121 -14.70 -0.44 14.51
CA ILE A 121 -13.34 -0.42 15.09
C ILE A 121 -13.26 -1.18 16.42
N LYS A 122 -14.11 -2.17 16.63
CA LYS A 122 -14.26 -2.89 17.91
C LYS A 122 -12.95 -3.41 18.52
N ASN A 123 -11.97 -3.81 17.71
CA ASN A 123 -10.67 -4.24 18.22
C ASN A 123 -9.86 -3.08 18.82
N ILE A 124 -9.98 -1.89 18.23
CA ILE A 124 -9.34 -0.67 18.74
C ILE A 124 -10.04 -0.24 20.03
N ASP A 125 -11.36 -0.29 20.06
CA ASP A 125 -12.14 0.06 21.25
C ASP A 125 -11.87 -0.90 22.41
N HIS A 126 -11.79 -2.19 22.14
CA HIS A 126 -11.38 -3.18 23.15
C HIS A 126 -9.99 -2.89 23.70
N LEU A 127 -9.02 -2.55 22.84
CA LEU A 127 -7.68 -2.15 23.30
C LEU A 127 -7.72 -0.90 24.20
N LYS A 128 -8.49 0.12 23.81
CA LYS A 128 -8.66 1.35 24.61
C LYS A 128 -9.27 1.05 25.97
N ASP A 129 -10.29 0.18 26.02
CA ASP A 129 -10.94 -0.23 27.26
C ASP A 129 -9.94 -0.94 28.20
N GLU A 130 -9.11 -1.84 27.67
CA GLU A 130 -8.08 -2.51 28.50
C GLU A 130 -7.01 -1.52 29.00
N LEU A 131 -6.56 -0.61 28.12
CA LEU A 131 -5.59 0.43 28.52
C LEU A 131 -6.13 1.38 29.60
N SER A 132 -7.43 1.66 29.59
CA SER A 132 -8.07 2.52 30.61
C SER A 132 -8.04 1.92 32.01
N LYS A 133 -7.83 0.61 32.15
CA LYS A 133 -7.73 -0.10 33.43
C LYS A 133 -6.33 -0.07 34.03
N VAL A 134 -5.34 0.39 33.29
CA VAL A 134 -3.94 0.48 33.73
C VAL A 134 -3.70 1.90 34.23
N ASN A 135 -3.32 2.04 35.51
CA ASN A 135 -2.97 3.32 36.14
C ASN A 135 -1.52 3.71 35.87
#